data_356ce54e17652b34ccb655c80ab5d8a7
#
_entry.id   356ce54e17652b34ccb655c80ab5d8a7
#
_cell.length_a   1.000
_cell.length_b   1.000
_cell.length_c   1.000
_cell.angle_alpha   90.00
_cell.angle_beta   90.00
_cell.angle_gamma   90.00
#
_symmetry.space_group_name_H-M   'P 1'
#
loop_
_entity.id
_entity.type
_entity.pdbx_description
1 polymer ?
#
loop_
_entity_poly.entity_id
_entity_poly.type
_entity_poly.pdbx_seq_one_letter_code
_entity_poly.pdbx_strand_id
1 'polypeptide(L)'
;MRPAALALALAAFGGPAVAQSIQERLNDYPTVARADYVFACMATNGETRVALEKCSCSIDVIASILPYDRYVEAETVLSMQQVGGERMSIFRTAPMAKAFVADLRRAQAEAEIVCF
;
A
#
# COMPACT_ATOMS: atom_id res chain seq x y z
N MET A 1 -45.98 46.72 19.88
CA MET A 1 -45.42 45.41 20.16
C MET A 1 -44.80 44.86 18.88
N ARG A 2 -43.50 44.73 18.85
CA ARG A 2 -42.77 44.21 17.69
C ARG A 2 -42.23 42.84 18.07
N PRO A 3 -42.51 41.76 17.32
CA PRO A 3 -41.88 40.48 17.57
C PRO A 3 -40.43 40.49 17.06
N ALA A 4 -39.54 40.16 17.97
CA ALA A 4 -38.13 39.97 17.65
C ALA A 4 -37.95 38.71 16.76
N ALA A 5 -37.40 38.88 15.57
CA ALA A 5 -37.02 37.78 14.72
C ALA A 5 -35.75 37.12 15.28
N LEU A 6 -35.88 35.90 15.77
CA LEU A 6 -34.74 35.06 16.06
C LEU A 6 -34.12 34.59 14.75
N ALA A 7 -32.94 35.09 14.43
CA ALA A 7 -32.11 34.56 13.37
C ALA A 7 -31.44 33.26 13.89
N LEU A 8 -31.93 32.12 13.43
CA LEU A 8 -31.22 30.86 13.60
C LEU A 8 -29.98 30.88 12.71
N ALA A 9 -28.81 31.01 13.32
CA ALA A 9 -27.55 30.77 12.64
C ALA A 9 -27.37 29.26 12.46
N LEU A 10 -27.55 28.74 11.25
CA LEU A 10 -27.13 27.41 10.89
C LEU A 10 -25.60 27.37 10.90
N ALA A 11 -25.03 26.80 11.94
CA ALA A 11 -23.62 26.41 11.93
C ALA A 11 -23.46 25.28 10.92
N ALA A 12 -22.82 25.56 9.79
CA ALA A 12 -22.41 24.57 8.83
C ALA A 12 -21.32 23.71 9.50
N PHE A 13 -21.68 22.52 9.93
CA PHE A 13 -20.70 21.52 10.32
C PHE A 13 -19.98 21.07 9.07
N GLY A 14 -18.77 21.63 8.86
CA GLY A 14 -17.83 21.10 7.89
C GLY A 14 -17.50 19.66 8.23
N GLY A 15 -17.94 18.72 7.39
CA GLY A 15 -17.66 17.30 7.58
C GLY A 15 -16.16 16.98 7.55
N PRO A 16 -15.74 15.82 8.07
CA PRO A 16 -14.33 15.51 8.34
C PRO A 16 -13.56 15.21 7.05
N ALA A 17 -12.98 16.23 6.44
CA ALA A 17 -12.06 16.10 5.29
C ALA A 17 -10.82 15.20 5.61
N VAL A 18 -10.46 15.09 6.90
CA VAL A 18 -9.32 14.30 7.36
C VAL A 18 -9.59 12.79 7.28
N ALA A 19 -10.82 12.34 7.53
CA ALA A 19 -11.17 10.91 7.45
C ALA A 19 -11.14 10.39 6.01
N GLN A 20 -11.54 11.21 5.04
CA GLN A 20 -11.48 10.85 3.62
C GLN A 20 -10.03 10.74 3.11
N SER A 21 -9.12 11.60 3.54
CA SER A 21 -7.71 11.54 3.14
C SER A 21 -6.97 10.30 3.68
N ILE A 22 -7.34 9.83 4.87
CA ILE A 22 -6.78 8.59 5.43
C ILE A 22 -7.32 7.37 4.68
N GLN A 23 -8.60 7.36 4.36
CA GLN A 23 -9.24 6.28 3.62
C GLN A 23 -8.74 6.17 2.17
N GLU A 24 -8.48 7.30 1.51
CA GLU A 24 -7.83 7.35 0.20
C GLU A 24 -6.40 6.79 0.25
N ARG A 25 -5.63 7.10 1.29
CA ARG A 25 -4.27 6.56 1.48
C ARG A 25 -4.24 5.07 1.75
N LEU A 26 -5.23 4.53 2.45
CA LEU A 26 -5.36 3.10 2.74
C LEU A 26 -5.84 2.31 1.51
N ASN A 27 -6.42 2.98 0.51
CA ASN A 27 -6.99 2.38 -0.70
C ASN A 27 -6.31 2.84 -1.99
N ASP A 28 -5.09 3.35 -1.94
CA ASP A 28 -4.38 3.82 -3.13
C ASP A 28 -3.89 2.67 -4.04
N TYR A 29 -3.77 1.44 -3.51
CA TYR A 29 -3.40 0.27 -4.30
C TYR A 29 -4.60 -0.20 -5.15
N PRO A 30 -4.44 -0.32 -6.48
CA PRO A 30 -5.46 -0.93 -7.32
C PRO A 30 -5.74 -2.38 -6.91
N THR A 31 -6.97 -2.81 -7.09
CA THR A 31 -7.37 -4.20 -6.80
C THR A 31 -6.50 -5.22 -7.53
N VAL A 32 -6.14 -4.95 -8.79
CA VAL A 32 -5.27 -5.85 -9.56
C VAL A 32 -3.89 -6.01 -8.94
N ALA A 33 -3.30 -4.93 -8.42
CA ALA A 33 -2.00 -5.01 -7.75
C ALA A 33 -2.08 -5.84 -6.46
N ARG A 34 -3.15 -5.70 -5.69
CA ARG A 34 -3.42 -6.53 -4.50
C ARG A 34 -3.61 -7.99 -4.88
N ALA A 35 -4.39 -8.27 -5.92
CA ALA A 35 -4.64 -9.62 -6.40
C ALA A 35 -3.37 -10.29 -6.91
N ASP A 36 -2.53 -9.59 -7.65
CA ASP A 36 -1.24 -10.08 -8.13
C ASP A 36 -0.30 -10.45 -6.97
N TYR A 37 -0.25 -9.61 -5.95
CA TYR A 37 0.54 -9.90 -4.75
C TYR A 37 0.03 -11.17 -4.05
N VAL A 38 -1.28 -11.28 -3.84
CA VAL A 38 -1.89 -12.46 -3.20
C VAL A 38 -1.62 -13.72 -4.00
N PHE A 39 -1.75 -13.64 -5.32
CA PHE A 39 -1.47 -14.75 -6.22
C PHE A 39 -0.02 -15.25 -6.10
N ALA A 40 0.95 -14.34 -6.15
CA ALA A 40 2.36 -14.67 -5.98
C ALA A 40 2.69 -15.18 -4.58
N CYS A 41 2.10 -14.59 -3.55
CA CYS A 41 2.26 -15.02 -2.15
C CYS A 41 1.73 -16.44 -1.93
N MET A 42 0.58 -16.78 -2.48
CA MET A 42 -0.01 -18.11 -2.39
C MET A 42 0.82 -19.17 -3.14
N ALA A 43 1.49 -18.78 -4.22
CA ALA A 43 2.38 -19.68 -4.94
C ALA A 43 3.53 -20.22 -4.08
N THR A 44 3.97 -19.44 -3.08
CA THR A 44 5.04 -19.84 -2.14
C THR A 44 4.55 -20.38 -0.80
N ASN A 45 3.32 -20.00 -0.38
CA ASN A 45 2.76 -20.36 0.93
C ASN A 45 1.65 -21.41 0.86
N GLY A 46 1.26 -21.85 -0.34
CA GLY A 46 0.23 -22.85 -0.58
C GLY A 46 -1.10 -22.23 -1.03
N GLU A 47 -1.85 -23.01 -1.79
CA GLU A 47 -3.15 -22.62 -2.37
C GLU A 47 -4.30 -23.02 -1.44
N THR A 48 -4.27 -22.55 -0.21
CA THR A 48 -5.27 -22.84 0.81
C THR A 48 -6.03 -21.58 1.23
N ARG A 49 -7.18 -21.76 1.85
CA ARG A 49 -7.94 -20.65 2.42
C ARG A 49 -7.12 -19.88 3.46
N VAL A 50 -6.37 -20.57 4.28
CA VAL A 50 -5.49 -19.96 5.29
C VAL A 50 -4.41 -19.12 4.63
N ALA A 51 -3.77 -19.62 3.58
CA ALA A 51 -2.78 -18.85 2.82
C ALA A 51 -3.40 -17.61 2.15
N LEU A 52 -4.60 -17.74 1.59
CA LEU A 52 -5.33 -16.60 1.02
C LEU A 52 -5.56 -15.50 2.06
N GLU A 53 -5.98 -15.85 3.26
CA GLU A 53 -6.22 -14.88 4.34
C GLU A 53 -4.92 -14.21 4.81
N LYS A 54 -3.86 -14.98 4.99
CA LYS A 54 -2.54 -14.44 5.38
C LYS A 54 -1.93 -13.55 4.30
N CYS A 55 -1.97 -13.97 3.04
CA CYS A 55 -1.46 -13.19 1.92
C CYS A 55 -2.26 -11.91 1.68
N SER A 56 -3.57 -11.96 1.88
CA SER A 56 -4.45 -10.76 1.82
C SER A 56 -4.14 -9.78 2.96
N CYS A 57 -3.98 -10.28 4.19
CA CYS A 57 -3.52 -9.49 5.32
C CYS A 57 -2.17 -8.83 5.01
N SER A 58 -1.24 -9.56 4.44
CA SER A 58 0.11 -9.08 4.13
C SER A 58 0.08 -7.87 3.20
N ILE A 59 -0.63 -7.94 2.09
CA ILE A 59 -0.70 -6.79 1.17
C ILE A 59 -1.44 -5.59 1.78
N ASP A 60 -2.43 -5.83 2.63
CA ASP A 60 -3.13 -4.75 3.33
C ASP A 60 -2.20 -4.03 4.32
N VAL A 61 -1.35 -4.76 5.03
CA VAL A 61 -0.33 -4.16 5.92
C VAL A 61 0.71 -3.40 5.10
N ILE A 62 1.22 -3.98 4.02
CA ILE A 62 2.17 -3.29 3.12
C ILE A 62 1.56 -1.98 2.61
N ALA A 63 0.31 -2.02 2.14
CA ALA A 63 -0.38 -0.84 1.62
C ALA A 63 -0.62 0.24 2.69
N SER A 64 -0.69 -0.13 3.97
CA SER A 64 -0.81 0.82 5.07
C SER A 64 0.51 1.53 5.41
N ILE A 65 1.64 0.96 5.02
CA ILE A 65 2.99 1.45 5.34
C ILE A 65 3.62 2.16 4.15
N LEU A 66 3.53 1.56 2.96
CA LEU A 66 4.22 1.97 1.76
C LEU A 66 3.22 2.52 0.73
N PRO A 67 3.33 3.80 0.32
CA PRO A 67 2.49 4.34 -0.75
C PRO A 67 2.63 3.54 -2.06
N TYR A 68 1.56 3.50 -2.85
CA TYR A 68 1.53 2.67 -4.06
C TYR A 68 2.62 3.03 -5.09
N ASP A 69 2.93 4.30 -5.26
CA ASP A 69 4.02 4.74 -6.14
C ASP A 69 5.37 4.15 -5.74
N ARG A 70 5.65 4.10 -4.43
CA ARG A 70 6.87 3.47 -3.88
C ARG A 70 6.87 1.96 -4.05
N TYR A 71 5.72 1.34 -3.91
CA TYR A 71 5.55 -0.09 -4.20
C TYR A 71 5.88 -0.41 -5.67
N VAL A 72 5.34 0.37 -6.60
CA VAL A 72 5.61 0.21 -8.04
C VAL A 72 7.08 0.40 -8.37
N GLU A 73 7.73 1.40 -7.80
CA GLU A 73 9.17 1.64 -7.97
C GLU A 73 9.99 0.43 -7.51
N ALA A 74 9.69 -0.10 -6.33
CA ALA A 74 10.39 -1.26 -5.78
C ALA A 74 10.14 -2.54 -6.59
N GLU A 75 8.90 -2.80 -6.99
CA GLU A 75 8.55 -3.92 -7.85
C GLU A 75 9.25 -3.84 -9.22
N THR A 76 9.31 -2.65 -9.79
CA THR A 76 10.02 -2.41 -11.06
C THR A 76 11.50 -2.74 -10.93
N VAL A 77 12.15 -2.26 -9.85
CA VAL A 77 13.56 -2.56 -9.59
C VAL A 77 13.78 -4.07 -9.45
N LEU A 78 12.95 -4.77 -8.67
CA LEU A 78 13.04 -6.21 -8.48
C LEU A 78 12.85 -6.97 -9.80
N SER A 79 11.90 -6.57 -10.63
CA SER A 79 11.69 -7.17 -11.95
C SER A 79 12.91 -7.00 -12.85
N MET A 80 13.53 -5.82 -12.86
CA MET A 80 14.72 -5.52 -13.64
C MET A 80 15.96 -6.25 -13.11
N GLN A 81 16.06 -6.51 -11.81
CA GLN A 81 17.13 -7.32 -11.23
C GLN A 81 17.08 -8.77 -11.68
N GLN A 82 15.89 -9.30 -11.98
CA GLN A 82 15.69 -10.67 -12.46
C GLN A 82 16.02 -10.83 -13.94
N VAL A 83 15.99 -9.76 -14.72
CA VAL A 83 16.46 -9.76 -16.12
C VAL A 83 17.97 -9.72 -16.12
N GLY A 84 18.64 -10.80 -16.47
CA GLY A 84 20.10 -10.89 -16.45
C GLY A 84 20.81 -9.91 -17.41
N GLY A 85 22.15 -9.79 -17.27
CA GLY A 85 23.02 -9.00 -18.12
C GLY A 85 23.57 -7.73 -17.48
N GLU A 86 24.66 -7.20 -18.05
CA GLU A 86 25.38 -6.05 -17.52
C GLU A 86 24.56 -4.76 -17.53
N ARG A 87 23.69 -4.57 -18.54
CA ARG A 87 22.84 -3.38 -18.64
C ARG A 87 21.87 -3.24 -17.46
N MET A 88 21.51 -4.36 -16.84
CA MET A 88 20.60 -4.40 -15.70
C MET A 88 21.34 -4.34 -14.37
N SER A 89 22.68 -4.31 -14.36
CA SER A 89 23.48 -4.26 -13.13
C SER A 89 23.18 -3.01 -12.28
N ILE A 90 22.81 -1.90 -12.92
CA ILE A 90 22.45 -0.66 -12.23
C ILE A 90 21.28 -0.85 -11.24
N PHE A 91 20.32 -1.72 -11.57
CA PHE A 91 19.18 -2.02 -10.68
C PHE A 91 19.59 -2.85 -9.45
N ARG A 92 20.76 -3.49 -9.49
CA ARG A 92 21.33 -4.22 -8.35
C ARG A 92 22.28 -3.38 -7.50
N THR A 93 22.90 -2.37 -8.08
CA THR A 93 24.01 -1.63 -7.46
C THR A 93 23.73 -0.17 -7.16
N ALA A 94 22.81 0.49 -7.91
CA ALA A 94 22.50 1.90 -7.69
C ALA A 94 21.92 2.13 -6.29
N PRO A 95 22.40 3.14 -5.54
CA PRO A 95 21.91 3.40 -4.18
C PRO A 95 20.40 3.65 -4.12
N MET A 96 19.83 4.36 -5.09
CA MET A 96 18.39 4.64 -5.17
C MET A 96 17.58 3.35 -5.38
N ALA A 97 18.03 2.46 -6.26
CA ALA A 97 17.40 1.16 -6.48
C ALA A 97 17.41 0.30 -5.21
N LYS A 98 18.53 0.28 -4.50
CA LYS A 98 18.65 -0.41 -3.21
C LYS A 98 17.71 0.19 -2.14
N ALA A 99 17.54 1.51 -2.11
CA ALA A 99 16.67 2.18 -1.18
C ALA A 99 15.19 1.80 -1.41
N PHE A 100 14.73 1.77 -2.67
CA PHE A 100 13.37 1.35 -3.00
C PHE A 100 13.08 -0.09 -2.55
N VAL A 101 13.99 -0.99 -2.83
CA VAL A 101 13.86 -2.39 -2.40
C VAL A 101 13.91 -2.52 -0.88
N ALA A 102 14.75 -1.76 -0.20
CA ALA A 102 14.84 -1.76 1.26
C ALA A 102 13.53 -1.31 1.91
N ASP A 103 12.86 -0.29 1.38
CA ASP A 103 11.57 0.18 1.87
C ASP A 103 10.48 -0.89 1.71
N LEU A 104 10.43 -1.56 0.56
CA LEU A 104 9.50 -2.67 0.35
C LEU A 104 9.80 -3.84 1.30
N ARG A 105 11.06 -4.21 1.47
CA ARG A 105 11.46 -5.31 2.38
C ARG A 105 11.11 -5.02 3.82
N ARG A 106 11.20 -3.77 4.25
CA ARG A 106 10.77 -3.35 5.59
C ARG A 106 9.26 -3.49 5.76
N ALA A 107 8.48 -3.04 4.78
CA ALA A 107 7.02 -3.19 4.81
C ALA A 107 6.61 -4.67 4.80
N GLN A 108 7.28 -5.51 4.02
CA GLN A 108 7.05 -6.96 4.00
C GLN A 108 7.39 -7.61 5.34
N ALA A 109 8.47 -7.21 6.00
CA ALA A 109 8.84 -7.74 7.32
C ALA A 109 7.78 -7.40 8.39
N GLU A 110 7.24 -6.19 8.38
CA GLU A 110 6.11 -5.82 9.26
C GLU A 110 4.87 -6.67 8.96
N ALA A 111 4.54 -6.85 7.70
CA ALA A 111 3.42 -7.68 7.28
C ALA A 111 3.59 -9.14 7.74
N GLU A 112 4.78 -9.68 7.67
CA GLU A 112 5.06 -11.05 8.11
C GLU A 112 4.84 -11.22 9.61
N ILE A 113 5.28 -10.26 10.42
CA ILE A 113 5.06 -10.28 11.87
C ILE A 113 3.58 -10.23 12.23
N VAL A 114 2.78 -9.42 11.49
CA VAL A 114 1.36 -9.21 11.78
C VAL A 114 0.49 -10.36 11.26
N CYS A 115 0.82 -10.93 10.10
CA CYS A 115 -0.06 -11.83 9.35
C CYS A 115 0.31 -13.30 9.42
N PHE A 116 1.57 -13.63 9.76
CA PHE A 116 2.10 -14.99 9.80
C PHE A 116 2.59 -15.39 11.18
#